data_f80cb88d8f23cfa33f51c1797c27123d
#
_entry.id   f80cb88d8f23cfa33f51c1797c27123d
#
_cell.length_a   1.000
_cell.length_b   1.000
_cell.length_c   1.000
_cell.angle_alpha   90.00
_cell.angle_beta   90.00
_cell.angle_gamma   90.00
#
_symmetry.space_group_name_H-M   'P 1'
#
loop_
_entity.id
_entity.type
_entity.pdbx_description
1 polymer ?
#
loop_
_entity_poly.entity_id
_entity_poly.type
_entity_poly.pdbx_seq_one_letter_code
_entity_poly.pdbx_strand_id
1 'polypeptide(L)'
;MKIIAILGCLSLPLFAQPRLPPDQLDHLVDRIALYQDPLLAQVLSAATYSNQIPDAADYAGHHRYINGDALAAAIQQDNLPWDPSVVALIPFPSVLDMMASDLGWTQQLGDAVLAQRGEVMDAVQRMRRRAYDYGYLRTNPNIRVVYGPYIEILPLDAAYYVVPRYDPLIVYARPRPGFVLGGAISFGPRIAIGAAFSPWGWRGPAFGWGAHTIIFDNHPWERSWVNRNTYVHPYVAPYRHPVYHPGVRVEEHHAPAREEHNRREEHHEYHR
;
A
#
# COMPACT_ATOMS: atom_id res chain seq x y z
N MET A 1 -56.30 -42.94 4.86
CA MET A 1 -55.80 -41.57 5.14
C MET A 1 -54.36 -41.49 4.63
N LYS A 2 -54.14 -40.75 3.56
CA LYS A 2 -52.77 -40.51 3.01
C LYS A 2 -52.32 -39.13 3.50
N ILE A 3 -51.27 -39.13 4.31
CA ILE A 3 -50.66 -37.89 4.81
C ILE A 3 -49.66 -37.42 3.75
N ILE A 4 -49.94 -36.31 3.09
CA ILE A 4 -49.01 -35.63 2.16
C ILE A 4 -48.13 -34.71 3.01
N ALA A 5 -46.87 -35.05 3.20
CA ALA A 5 -45.86 -34.21 3.80
C ALA A 5 -45.42 -33.12 2.79
N ILE A 6 -45.82 -31.90 3.00
CA ILE A 6 -45.33 -30.74 2.20
C ILE A 6 -43.96 -30.38 2.74
N LEU A 7 -42.92 -30.70 1.96
CA LEU A 7 -41.56 -30.29 2.24
C LEU A 7 -41.43 -28.82 1.83
N GLY A 8 -41.54 -27.91 2.78
CA GLY A 8 -41.28 -26.48 2.55
C GLY A 8 -39.82 -26.23 2.30
N CYS A 9 -39.43 -25.92 1.04
CA CYS A 9 -38.11 -25.38 0.72
C CYS A 9 -37.97 -23.98 1.37
N LEU A 10 -37.24 -23.91 2.48
CA LEU A 10 -36.74 -22.63 3.01
C LEU A 10 -35.66 -22.11 2.02
N SER A 11 -36.06 -21.25 1.10
CA SER A 11 -35.13 -20.44 0.32
C SER A 11 -34.50 -19.40 1.23
N LEU A 12 -33.29 -19.67 1.72
CA LEU A 12 -32.47 -18.66 2.37
C LEU A 12 -32.21 -17.55 1.35
N PRO A 13 -32.42 -16.26 1.70
CA PRO A 13 -32.05 -15.18 0.80
C PRO A 13 -30.53 -15.24 0.62
N LEU A 14 -30.08 -15.57 -0.58
CA LEU A 14 -28.72 -15.31 -1.02
C LEU A 14 -28.55 -13.80 -0.93
N PHE A 15 -27.84 -13.29 0.07
CA PHE A 15 -27.44 -11.89 0.11
C PHE A 15 -26.59 -11.65 -1.15
N ALA A 16 -27.22 -11.07 -2.16
CA ALA A 16 -26.56 -10.66 -3.39
C ALA A 16 -25.47 -9.66 -2.99
N GLN A 17 -24.24 -9.94 -3.41
CA GLN A 17 -23.12 -9.02 -3.19
C GLN A 17 -23.49 -7.69 -3.86
N PRO A 18 -23.30 -6.54 -3.18
CA PRO A 18 -23.55 -5.26 -3.78
C PRO A 18 -22.58 -5.04 -4.94
N ARG A 19 -23.06 -5.14 -6.17
CA ARG A 19 -22.28 -4.83 -7.36
C ARG A 19 -22.48 -3.36 -7.71
N LEU A 20 -21.37 -2.65 -7.82
CA LEU A 20 -21.36 -1.26 -8.27
C LEU A 20 -21.33 -1.21 -9.80
N PRO A 21 -22.10 -0.31 -10.44
CA PRO A 21 -22.01 -0.07 -11.87
C PRO A 21 -20.69 0.62 -12.25
N PRO A 22 -20.28 0.58 -13.54
CA PRO A 22 -18.97 1.04 -14.00
C PRO A 22 -18.64 2.50 -13.65
N ASP A 23 -19.62 3.40 -13.69
CA ASP A 23 -19.46 4.82 -13.35
C ASP A 23 -19.16 5.02 -11.85
N GLN A 24 -19.82 4.26 -10.98
CA GLN A 24 -19.53 4.30 -9.55
C GLN A 24 -18.16 3.69 -9.24
N LEU A 25 -17.73 2.64 -9.96
CA LEU A 25 -16.39 2.11 -9.86
C LEU A 25 -15.32 3.11 -10.33
N ASP A 26 -15.58 3.85 -11.41
CA ASP A 26 -14.71 4.91 -11.89
C ASP A 26 -14.49 5.97 -10.79
N HIS A 27 -15.57 6.42 -10.12
CA HIS A 27 -15.46 7.34 -8.99
C HIS A 27 -14.78 6.74 -7.76
N LEU A 28 -15.00 5.45 -7.52
CA LEU A 28 -14.39 4.77 -6.37
C LEU A 28 -12.86 4.69 -6.49
N VAL A 29 -12.33 4.52 -7.70
CA VAL A 29 -10.89 4.41 -7.95
C VAL A 29 -10.22 5.72 -8.35
N ASP A 30 -10.96 6.80 -8.59
CA ASP A 30 -10.44 8.03 -9.20
C ASP A 30 -9.27 8.64 -8.43
N ARG A 31 -9.27 8.58 -7.08
CA ARG A 31 -8.22 9.14 -6.22
C ARG A 31 -6.95 8.27 -6.13
N ILE A 32 -6.99 7.02 -6.63
CA ILE A 32 -5.87 6.07 -6.54
C ILE A 32 -5.43 5.50 -7.90
N ALA A 33 -6.21 5.67 -8.96
CA ALA A 33 -5.97 5.02 -10.25
C ALA A 33 -4.59 5.38 -10.86
N LEU A 34 -4.03 6.55 -10.52
CA LEU A 34 -2.73 6.99 -11.03
C LEU A 34 -1.55 6.63 -10.11
N TYR A 35 -1.76 5.82 -9.09
CA TYR A 35 -0.68 5.28 -8.28
C TYR A 35 0.16 4.29 -9.11
N GLN A 36 1.44 4.17 -8.77
CA GLN A 36 2.32 3.15 -9.33
C GLN A 36 1.76 1.76 -9.04
N ASP A 37 1.86 0.83 -10.00
CA ASP A 37 1.23 -0.48 -9.92
C ASP A 37 1.47 -1.22 -8.60
N PRO A 38 2.72 -1.32 -8.07
CA PRO A 38 2.92 -2.00 -6.80
C PRO A 38 2.23 -1.33 -5.61
N LEU A 39 2.21 0.01 -5.57
CA LEU A 39 1.52 0.74 -4.50
C LEU A 39 0.00 0.57 -4.62
N LEU A 40 -0.54 0.65 -5.84
CA LEU A 40 -1.97 0.44 -6.09
C LEU A 40 -2.41 -0.97 -5.66
N ALA A 41 -1.62 -2.00 -5.94
CA ALA A 41 -1.90 -3.37 -5.53
C ALA A 41 -2.02 -3.49 -4.00
N GLN A 42 -1.09 -2.85 -3.26
CA GLN A 42 -1.16 -2.82 -1.80
C GLN A 42 -2.41 -2.09 -1.31
N VAL A 43 -2.75 -0.94 -1.90
CA VAL A 43 -3.96 -0.17 -1.51
C VAL A 43 -5.23 -0.96 -1.75
N LEU A 44 -5.39 -1.60 -2.92
CA LEU A 44 -6.56 -2.42 -3.24
C LEU A 44 -6.72 -3.60 -2.27
N SER A 45 -5.61 -4.26 -1.93
CA SER A 45 -5.63 -5.39 -1.00
C SER A 45 -5.85 -4.96 0.44
N ALA A 46 -5.17 -3.90 0.90
CA ALA A 46 -5.31 -3.35 2.25
C ALA A 46 -6.74 -2.82 2.51
N ALA A 47 -7.40 -2.25 1.49
CA ALA A 47 -8.79 -1.80 1.61
C ALA A 47 -9.74 -2.93 2.04
N THR A 48 -9.44 -4.19 1.72
CA THR A 48 -10.24 -5.34 2.15
C THR A 48 -10.10 -5.68 3.64
N TYR A 49 -9.17 -5.01 4.33
CA TYR A 49 -8.94 -5.06 5.77
C TYR A 49 -9.15 -3.68 6.40
N SER A 50 -10.20 -2.99 5.97
CA SER A 50 -10.49 -1.60 6.32
C SER A 50 -10.50 -1.33 7.83
N ASN A 51 -10.87 -2.33 8.64
CA ASN A 51 -10.84 -2.26 10.10
C ASN A 51 -9.43 -2.12 10.70
N GLN A 52 -8.37 -2.44 9.96
CA GLN A 52 -6.97 -2.33 10.41
C GLN A 52 -6.36 -0.98 10.03
N ILE A 53 -6.97 -0.25 9.10
CA ILE A 53 -6.41 0.98 8.52
C ILE A 53 -6.24 2.10 9.55
N PRO A 54 -7.20 2.38 10.48
CA PRO A 54 -7.01 3.45 11.46
C PRO A 54 -5.78 3.25 12.35
N ASP A 55 -5.63 2.04 12.89
CA ASP A 55 -4.50 1.70 13.77
C ASP A 55 -3.17 1.74 13.01
N ALA A 56 -3.16 1.31 11.74
CA ALA A 56 -1.98 1.37 10.88
C ALA A 56 -1.59 2.81 10.53
N ALA A 57 -2.56 3.71 10.32
CA ALA A 57 -2.32 5.13 10.09
C ALA A 57 -1.71 5.79 11.33
N ASP A 58 -2.23 5.47 12.50
CA ASP A 58 -1.71 5.94 13.79
C ASP A 58 -0.26 5.47 14.00
N TYR A 59 0.02 4.19 13.78
CA TYR A 59 1.37 3.64 13.85
C TYR A 59 2.33 4.34 12.89
N ALA A 60 1.94 4.50 11.62
CA ALA A 60 2.73 5.20 10.62
C ALA A 60 2.99 6.67 11.01
N GLY A 61 2.01 7.34 11.61
CA GLY A 61 2.13 8.69 12.14
C GLY A 61 3.19 8.81 13.25
N HIS A 62 3.26 7.84 14.16
CA HIS A 62 4.27 7.80 15.21
C HIS A 62 5.68 7.48 14.69
N HIS A 63 5.79 6.75 13.59
CA HIS A 63 7.06 6.32 13.00
C HIS A 63 7.53 7.16 11.79
N ARG A 64 6.89 8.30 11.52
CA ARG A 64 7.18 9.15 10.33
C ARG A 64 8.62 9.69 10.24
N TYR A 65 9.39 9.61 11.32
CA TYR A 65 10.77 10.10 11.39
C TYR A 65 11.81 9.03 11.03
N ILE A 66 11.41 7.78 10.89
CA ILE A 66 12.27 6.69 10.44
C ILE A 66 11.76 6.15 9.10
N ASN A 67 12.67 5.61 8.29
CA ASN A 67 12.34 5.08 6.96
C ASN A 67 13.28 3.93 6.58
N GLY A 68 13.05 3.32 5.42
CA GLY A 68 13.88 2.25 4.89
C GLY A 68 14.06 1.11 5.89
N ASP A 69 15.29 0.62 6.03
CA ASP A 69 15.61 -0.55 6.87
C ASP A 69 15.30 -0.34 8.35
N ALA A 70 15.45 0.90 8.87
CA ALA A 70 15.13 1.22 10.26
C ALA A 70 13.61 1.07 10.54
N LEU A 71 12.77 1.53 9.61
CA LEU A 71 11.33 1.34 9.71
C LEU A 71 10.95 -0.14 9.59
N ALA A 72 11.54 -0.86 8.65
CA ALA A 72 11.30 -2.28 8.49
C ALA A 72 11.68 -3.09 9.76
N ALA A 73 12.80 -2.74 10.39
CA ALA A 73 13.23 -3.36 11.65
C ALA A 73 12.25 -3.08 12.79
N ALA A 74 11.76 -1.85 12.93
CA ALA A 74 10.73 -1.49 13.92
C ALA A 74 9.44 -2.31 13.72
N ILE A 75 8.94 -2.37 12.47
CA ILE A 75 7.75 -3.16 12.12
C ILE A 75 7.93 -4.65 12.47
N GLN A 76 9.11 -5.21 12.19
CA GLN A 76 9.42 -6.61 12.53
C GLN A 76 9.49 -6.83 14.04
N GLN A 77 10.06 -5.89 14.78
CA GLN A 77 10.19 -5.97 16.24
C GLN A 77 8.82 -5.89 16.92
N ASP A 78 7.93 -5.02 16.43
CA ASP A 78 6.61 -4.79 17.02
C ASP A 78 5.61 -5.91 16.67
N ASN A 79 5.95 -6.79 15.72
CA ASN A 79 5.14 -7.94 15.33
C ASN A 79 3.65 -7.59 15.15
N LEU A 80 3.39 -6.65 14.26
CA LEU A 80 2.06 -6.08 14.05
C LEU A 80 1.04 -7.14 13.63
N PRO A 81 -0.17 -7.16 14.22
CA PRO A 81 -1.17 -8.19 13.97
C PRO A 81 -1.98 -7.96 12.68
N TRP A 82 -1.50 -7.06 11.81
CA TRP A 82 -2.21 -6.66 10.62
C TRP A 82 -1.86 -7.51 9.40
N ASP A 83 -2.75 -7.47 8.42
CA ASP A 83 -2.50 -8.10 7.13
C ASP A 83 -1.23 -7.51 6.46
N PRO A 84 -0.43 -8.33 5.77
CA PRO A 84 0.78 -7.85 5.10
C PRO A 84 0.58 -6.68 4.15
N SER A 85 -0.58 -6.61 3.47
CA SER A 85 -0.88 -5.47 2.59
C SER A 85 -1.11 -4.17 3.35
N VAL A 86 -1.62 -4.25 4.59
CA VAL A 86 -1.75 -3.09 5.48
C VAL A 86 -0.37 -2.68 6.02
N VAL A 87 0.42 -3.64 6.48
CA VAL A 87 1.81 -3.40 6.93
C VAL A 87 2.66 -2.80 5.82
N ALA A 88 2.49 -3.26 4.58
CA ALA A 88 3.17 -2.74 3.40
C ALA A 88 2.93 -1.24 3.16
N LEU A 89 1.82 -0.69 3.65
CA LEU A 89 1.48 0.73 3.50
C LEU A 89 2.07 1.63 4.61
N ILE A 90 2.66 1.09 5.67
CA ILE A 90 3.24 1.90 6.76
C ILE A 90 4.27 2.93 6.26
N PRO A 91 5.13 2.63 5.26
CA PRO A 91 6.04 3.62 4.67
C PRO A 91 5.33 4.79 3.96
N PHE A 92 4.02 4.69 3.75
CA PHE A 92 3.20 5.66 3.02
C PHE A 92 2.13 6.30 3.93
N PRO A 93 2.52 7.06 4.97
CA PRO A 93 1.56 7.60 5.94
C PRO A 93 0.47 8.44 5.27
N SER A 94 0.78 9.20 4.22
CA SER A 94 -0.23 9.99 3.49
C SER A 94 -1.30 9.13 2.79
N VAL A 95 -0.98 7.89 2.43
CA VAL A 95 -1.94 6.94 1.84
C VAL A 95 -2.82 6.36 2.94
N LEU A 96 -2.22 5.93 4.05
CA LEU A 96 -2.96 5.44 5.22
C LEU A 96 -3.87 6.53 5.81
N ASP A 97 -3.39 7.77 5.92
CA ASP A 97 -4.18 8.92 6.37
C ASP A 97 -5.39 9.17 5.45
N MET A 98 -5.20 9.12 4.14
CA MET A 98 -6.29 9.24 3.17
C MET A 98 -7.32 8.12 3.33
N MET A 99 -6.87 6.87 3.52
CA MET A 99 -7.75 5.71 3.74
C MET A 99 -8.47 5.77 5.10
N ALA A 100 -7.79 6.21 6.16
CA ALA A 100 -8.36 6.33 7.50
C ALA A 100 -9.35 7.50 7.61
N SER A 101 -9.06 8.63 6.96
CA SER A 101 -9.93 9.82 6.99
C SER A 101 -11.27 9.61 6.30
N ASP A 102 -11.37 8.66 5.37
CA ASP A 102 -12.59 8.27 4.67
C ASP A 102 -12.76 6.75 4.73
N LEU A 103 -13.02 6.27 5.94
CA LEU A 103 -13.15 4.81 6.18
C LEU A 103 -14.33 4.20 5.43
N GLY A 104 -15.39 4.99 5.18
CA GLY A 104 -16.53 4.56 4.37
C GLY A 104 -16.12 4.27 2.92
N TRP A 105 -15.34 5.15 2.32
CA TRP A 105 -14.75 4.91 0.99
C TRP A 105 -13.81 3.70 0.99
N THR A 106 -12.94 3.59 2.00
CA THR A 106 -12.00 2.47 2.12
C THR A 106 -12.73 1.14 2.21
N GLN A 107 -13.78 1.05 3.01
CA GLN A 107 -14.62 -0.13 3.13
C GLN A 107 -15.32 -0.47 1.81
N GLN A 108 -15.92 0.54 1.15
CA GLN A 108 -16.57 0.34 -0.15
C GLN A 108 -15.59 -0.16 -1.22
N LEU A 109 -14.36 0.38 -1.23
CA LEU A 109 -13.30 -0.10 -2.13
C LEU A 109 -12.94 -1.56 -1.84
N GLY A 110 -12.74 -1.91 -0.57
CA GLY A 110 -12.45 -3.27 -0.14
C GLY A 110 -13.54 -4.26 -0.52
N ASP A 111 -14.79 -3.92 -0.29
CA ASP A 111 -15.95 -4.74 -0.67
C ASP A 111 -16.04 -4.94 -2.18
N ALA A 112 -15.82 -3.86 -2.97
CA ALA A 112 -15.78 -3.95 -4.43
C ALA A 112 -14.63 -4.85 -4.93
N VAL A 113 -13.43 -4.75 -4.34
CA VAL A 113 -12.28 -5.60 -4.68
C VAL A 113 -12.56 -7.08 -4.38
N LEU A 114 -13.24 -7.37 -3.27
CA LEU A 114 -13.62 -8.74 -2.92
C LEU A 114 -14.70 -9.32 -3.83
N ALA A 115 -15.70 -8.50 -4.20
CA ALA A 115 -16.88 -8.94 -4.90
C ALA A 115 -16.74 -8.88 -6.44
N GLN A 116 -15.98 -7.92 -6.95
CA GLN A 116 -15.92 -7.58 -8.39
C GLN A 116 -14.55 -7.02 -8.80
N ARG A 117 -13.46 -7.71 -8.43
CA ARG A 117 -12.07 -7.29 -8.68
C ARG A 117 -11.80 -6.94 -10.13
N GLY A 118 -12.30 -7.76 -11.05
CA GLY A 118 -12.11 -7.54 -12.49
C GLY A 118 -12.62 -6.17 -12.91
N GLU A 119 -13.84 -5.84 -12.52
CA GLU A 119 -14.48 -4.58 -12.86
C GLU A 119 -13.81 -3.36 -12.16
N VAL A 120 -13.24 -3.55 -10.95
CA VAL A 120 -12.41 -2.54 -10.27
C VAL A 120 -11.14 -2.29 -11.07
N MET A 121 -10.45 -3.35 -11.51
CA MET A 121 -9.23 -3.22 -12.32
C MET A 121 -9.52 -2.58 -13.68
N ASP A 122 -10.65 -2.91 -14.30
CA ASP A 122 -11.11 -2.25 -15.53
C ASP A 122 -11.41 -0.77 -15.31
N ALA A 123 -12.00 -0.38 -14.17
CA ALA A 123 -12.19 1.00 -13.80
C ALA A 123 -10.87 1.76 -13.68
N VAL A 124 -9.86 1.18 -13.03
CA VAL A 124 -8.51 1.75 -12.97
C VAL A 124 -7.96 1.98 -14.37
N GLN A 125 -8.11 1.03 -15.28
CA GLN A 125 -7.63 1.16 -16.65
C GLN A 125 -8.40 2.23 -17.45
N ARG A 126 -9.73 2.34 -17.25
CA ARG A 126 -10.52 3.44 -17.86
C ARG A 126 -10.03 4.82 -17.38
N MET A 127 -9.77 4.97 -16.08
CA MET A 127 -9.28 6.24 -15.52
C MET A 127 -7.86 6.57 -16.03
N ARG A 128 -6.94 5.58 -16.06
CA ARG A 128 -5.60 5.75 -16.63
C ARG A 128 -5.63 6.15 -18.09
N ARG A 129 -6.47 5.48 -18.89
CA ARG A 129 -6.65 5.81 -20.32
C ARG A 129 -7.15 7.23 -20.48
N ARG A 130 -8.16 7.64 -19.71
CA ARG A 130 -8.70 9.00 -19.73
C ARG A 130 -7.62 10.04 -19.41
N ALA A 131 -6.84 9.85 -18.34
CA ALA A 131 -5.73 10.74 -17.98
C ALA A 131 -4.63 10.76 -19.06
N TYR A 132 -4.35 9.62 -19.68
CA TYR A 132 -3.39 9.51 -20.76
C TYR A 132 -3.86 10.22 -22.02
N ASP A 133 -5.07 9.97 -22.48
CA ASP A 133 -5.65 10.57 -23.70
C ASP A 133 -5.75 12.10 -23.57
N TYR A 134 -6.03 12.60 -22.38
CA TYR A 134 -6.07 14.04 -22.08
C TYR A 134 -4.70 14.67 -21.87
N GLY A 135 -3.62 13.89 -21.89
CA GLY A 135 -2.27 14.39 -21.81
C GLY A 135 -1.70 14.58 -20.40
N TYR A 136 -2.49 14.31 -19.35
CA TYR A 136 -2.04 14.46 -17.97
C TYR A 136 -1.10 13.33 -17.52
N LEU A 137 -1.38 12.09 -17.92
CA LEU A 137 -0.54 10.93 -17.56
C LEU A 137 0.57 10.73 -18.62
N ARG A 138 1.80 10.99 -18.24
CA ARG A 138 2.99 10.82 -19.08
C ARG A 138 4.17 10.35 -18.25
N THR A 139 5.12 9.66 -18.87
CA THR A 139 6.43 9.40 -18.27
C THR A 139 7.10 10.71 -17.89
N ASN A 140 7.65 10.79 -16.69
CA ASN A 140 8.32 11.96 -16.13
C ASN A 140 9.44 11.52 -15.17
N PRO A 141 10.20 12.41 -14.53
CA PRO A 141 11.29 12.05 -13.62
C PRO A 141 10.90 11.25 -12.37
N ASN A 142 9.62 11.02 -12.13
CA ASN A 142 9.12 10.29 -10.96
C ASN A 142 8.53 8.92 -11.31
N ILE A 143 7.92 8.78 -12.48
CA ILE A 143 7.21 7.57 -12.92
C ILE A 143 7.50 7.24 -14.38
N ARG A 144 7.47 5.95 -14.70
CA ARG A 144 7.46 5.45 -16.08
C ARG A 144 6.05 4.96 -16.41
N VAL A 145 5.46 5.55 -17.45
CA VAL A 145 4.18 5.14 -18.00
C VAL A 145 4.42 4.27 -19.24
N VAL A 146 3.96 3.03 -19.19
CA VAL A 146 4.02 2.09 -20.30
C VAL A 146 2.63 2.01 -20.92
N TYR A 147 2.53 2.36 -22.19
CA TYR A 147 1.29 2.31 -22.95
C TYR A 147 1.24 1.01 -23.78
N GLY A 148 0.13 0.28 -23.65
CA GLY A 148 -0.10 -0.97 -24.34
C GLY A 148 -1.59 -1.35 -24.31
N PRO A 149 -1.93 -2.63 -24.35
CA PRO A 149 -3.30 -3.09 -24.10
C PRO A 149 -3.81 -2.59 -22.74
N TYR A 150 -2.92 -2.51 -21.78
CA TYR A 150 -3.11 -1.90 -20.46
C TYR A 150 -2.08 -0.80 -20.25
N ILE A 151 -2.45 0.22 -19.46
CA ILE A 151 -1.54 1.28 -19.06
C ILE A 151 -0.94 0.90 -17.72
N GLU A 152 0.38 0.73 -17.67
CA GLU A 152 1.12 0.45 -16.46
C GLU A 152 1.84 1.71 -15.98
N ILE A 153 1.85 1.92 -14.67
CA ILE A 153 2.58 3.01 -14.03
C ILE A 153 3.63 2.39 -13.11
N LEU A 154 4.88 2.49 -13.52
CA LEU A 154 5.99 1.81 -12.86
C LEU A 154 6.92 2.82 -12.17
N PRO A 155 7.60 2.45 -11.08
CA PRO A 155 8.68 3.24 -10.56
C PRO A 155 9.85 3.29 -11.57
N LEU A 156 10.63 4.37 -11.55
CA LEU A 156 11.86 4.44 -12.34
C LEU A 156 12.96 3.56 -11.76
N ASP A 157 12.94 3.42 -10.44
CA ASP A 157 13.82 2.55 -9.66
C ASP A 157 12.95 1.76 -8.69
N ALA A 158 13.04 0.43 -8.74
CA ALA A 158 12.23 -0.45 -7.92
C ALA A 158 12.45 -0.31 -6.41
N ALA A 159 13.53 0.38 -6.00
CA ALA A 159 13.80 0.68 -4.60
C ALA A 159 13.07 1.93 -4.08
N TYR A 160 12.44 2.72 -4.96
CA TYR A 160 11.82 3.99 -4.56
C TYR A 160 10.45 4.18 -5.19
N TYR A 161 9.51 4.59 -4.38
CA TYR A 161 8.14 4.89 -4.77
C TYR A 161 7.79 6.35 -4.49
N VAL A 162 6.79 6.85 -5.20
CA VAL A 162 6.23 8.19 -4.99
C VAL A 162 4.72 8.10 -4.92
N VAL A 163 4.10 8.96 -4.13
CA VAL A 163 2.65 9.09 -4.08
C VAL A 163 2.25 10.28 -4.96
N PRO A 164 1.52 10.07 -6.06
CA PRO A 164 1.00 11.17 -6.85
C PRO A 164 -0.14 11.88 -6.09
N ARG A 165 -0.18 13.20 -6.24
CA ARG A 165 -1.24 14.07 -5.73
C ARG A 165 -1.88 14.79 -6.91
N TYR A 166 -3.16 14.64 -7.08
CA TYR A 166 -3.92 15.22 -8.18
C TYR A 166 -5.38 15.43 -7.79
N ASP A 167 -6.02 16.32 -8.50
CA ASP A 167 -7.47 16.51 -8.40
C ASP A 167 -8.15 15.66 -9.50
N PRO A 168 -8.98 14.66 -9.14
CA PRO A 168 -9.72 13.84 -10.08
C PRO A 168 -10.58 14.66 -11.05
N LEU A 169 -11.16 15.77 -10.59
CA LEU A 169 -11.99 16.65 -11.43
C LEU A 169 -11.18 17.35 -12.53
N ILE A 170 -9.85 17.45 -12.36
CA ILE A 170 -8.94 18.03 -13.35
C ILE A 170 -8.38 16.96 -14.27
N VAL A 171 -7.75 15.94 -13.71
CA VAL A 171 -6.93 15.00 -14.51
C VAL A 171 -7.76 14.05 -15.37
N TYR A 172 -9.06 13.88 -15.03
CA TYR A 172 -9.98 13.08 -15.82
C TYR A 172 -10.97 13.92 -16.62
N ALA A 173 -10.83 15.25 -16.60
CA ALA A 173 -11.59 16.15 -17.44
C ALA A 173 -10.80 16.52 -18.71
N ARG A 174 -11.53 16.75 -19.80
CA ARG A 174 -10.93 17.23 -21.05
C ARG A 174 -10.31 18.62 -20.81
N PRO A 175 -9.02 18.83 -21.14
CA PRO A 175 -8.37 20.12 -20.91
C PRO A 175 -9.06 21.21 -21.73
N ARG A 176 -9.20 22.40 -21.13
CA ARG A 176 -9.70 23.57 -21.83
C ARG A 176 -8.61 24.14 -22.75
N PRO A 177 -8.97 24.71 -23.91
CA PRO A 177 -8.00 25.37 -24.77
C PRO A 177 -7.19 26.44 -24.00
N GLY A 178 -5.84 26.41 -24.14
CA GLY A 178 -4.95 27.31 -23.42
C GLY A 178 -4.56 26.89 -22.00
N PHE A 179 -5.06 25.76 -21.50
CA PHE A 179 -4.68 25.24 -20.18
C PHE A 179 -3.31 24.54 -20.26
N VAL A 180 -2.41 24.88 -19.31
CA VAL A 180 -1.09 24.25 -19.22
C VAL A 180 -1.27 22.94 -18.44
N LEU A 181 -1.00 21.80 -19.09
CA LEU A 181 -1.13 20.46 -18.48
C LEU A 181 -0.07 20.17 -17.42
N GLY A 182 1.03 20.93 -17.40
CA GLY A 182 2.10 20.81 -16.42
C GLY A 182 1.63 21.18 -15.02
N GLY A 183 1.88 20.27 -14.03
CA GLY A 183 1.54 20.52 -12.63
C GLY A 183 0.19 20.00 -12.16
N ALA A 184 -0.64 19.45 -13.04
CA ALA A 184 -1.93 18.83 -12.63
C ALA A 184 -1.72 17.58 -11.77
N ILE A 185 -0.59 16.90 -11.94
CA ILE A 185 -0.14 15.80 -11.08
C ILE A 185 1.18 16.21 -10.45
N SER A 186 1.20 16.33 -9.13
CA SER A 186 2.41 16.52 -8.33
C SER A 186 2.79 15.23 -7.63
N PHE A 187 4.04 15.12 -7.20
CA PHE A 187 4.56 13.92 -6.57
C PHE A 187 5.14 14.28 -5.20
N GLY A 188 4.85 13.43 -4.20
CA GLY A 188 5.46 13.49 -2.89
C GLY A 188 6.96 13.14 -2.92
N PRO A 189 7.61 13.12 -1.76
CA PRO A 189 9.00 12.68 -1.66
C PRO A 189 9.14 11.22 -2.11
N ARG A 190 10.37 10.86 -2.51
CA ARG A 190 10.72 9.46 -2.79
C ARG A 190 10.76 8.66 -1.50
N ILE A 191 10.05 7.56 -1.47
CA ILE A 191 9.93 6.65 -0.33
C ILE A 191 10.75 5.42 -0.65
N ALA A 192 11.74 5.11 0.20
CA ALA A 192 12.59 3.94 0.04
C ALA A 192 11.84 2.67 0.46
N ILE A 193 11.72 1.73 -0.46
CA ILE A 193 11.18 0.39 -0.24
C ILE A 193 12.28 -0.60 -0.62
N GLY A 194 13.21 -0.82 0.32
CA GLY A 194 14.33 -1.73 0.13
C GLY A 194 13.95 -3.20 0.27
N ALA A 195 14.97 -4.06 0.21
CA ALA A 195 14.81 -5.51 0.39
C ALA A 195 14.17 -5.90 1.72
N ALA A 196 14.32 -5.07 2.76
CA ALA A 196 13.72 -5.28 4.07
C ALA A 196 12.18 -5.31 4.05
N PHE A 197 11.54 -4.67 3.06
CA PHE A 197 10.09 -4.71 2.87
C PHE A 197 9.58 -5.89 2.04
N SER A 198 10.48 -6.74 1.54
CA SER A 198 10.11 -7.92 0.76
C SER A 198 9.10 -8.85 1.44
N PRO A 199 9.13 -9.05 2.78
CA PRO A 199 8.16 -9.92 3.45
C PRO A 199 6.71 -9.44 3.32
N TRP A 200 6.49 -8.17 2.95
CA TRP A 200 5.15 -7.58 2.81
C TRP A 200 4.74 -7.37 1.35
N GLY A 201 5.27 -8.19 0.42
CA GLY A 201 4.77 -8.28 -0.95
C GLY A 201 5.27 -7.20 -1.91
N TRP A 202 6.43 -6.58 -1.65
CA TRP A 202 7.03 -5.56 -2.54
C TRP A 202 7.92 -6.15 -3.64
N ARG A 203 7.74 -7.42 -4.01
CA ARG A 203 8.53 -8.09 -5.05
C ARG A 203 7.68 -8.46 -6.26
N GLY A 204 8.30 -8.39 -7.44
CA GLY A 204 7.73 -8.88 -8.70
C GLY A 204 6.65 -7.96 -9.29
N PRO A 205 5.97 -8.44 -10.33
CA PRO A 205 4.86 -7.73 -10.93
C PRO A 205 3.69 -7.61 -9.95
N ALA A 206 3.00 -6.45 -9.97
CA ALA A 206 1.89 -6.19 -9.07
C ALA A 206 0.53 -6.66 -9.64
N PHE A 207 0.41 -6.69 -10.96
CA PHE A 207 -0.83 -7.03 -11.64
C PHE A 207 -0.62 -7.96 -12.85
N GLY A 208 -1.51 -8.93 -12.99
CA GLY A 208 -1.82 -9.58 -14.24
C GLY A 208 -3.07 -8.91 -14.82
N TRP A 209 -2.93 -7.76 -15.46
CA TRP A 209 -4.05 -6.93 -15.92
C TRP A 209 -5.06 -7.70 -16.77
N GLY A 210 -4.57 -8.51 -17.74
CA GLY A 210 -5.44 -9.30 -18.61
C GLY A 210 -6.15 -10.46 -17.91
N ALA A 211 -5.61 -10.92 -16.78
CA ALA A 211 -6.20 -11.99 -15.96
C ALA A 211 -6.96 -11.42 -14.74
N HIS A 212 -7.05 -10.11 -14.60
CA HIS A 212 -7.65 -9.42 -13.44
C HIS A 212 -7.10 -9.92 -12.09
N THR A 213 -5.79 -10.14 -12.03
CA THR A 213 -5.12 -10.71 -10.85
C THR A 213 -4.19 -9.70 -10.21
N ILE A 214 -4.29 -9.58 -8.89
CA ILE A 214 -3.29 -8.90 -8.06
C ILE A 214 -2.22 -9.94 -7.72
N ILE A 215 -0.95 -9.55 -7.76
CA ILE A 215 0.19 -10.46 -7.57
C ILE A 215 1.11 -9.88 -6.49
N PHE A 216 1.46 -10.69 -5.50
CA PHE A 216 2.46 -10.37 -4.50
C PHE A 216 3.51 -11.47 -4.45
N ASP A 217 4.78 -11.10 -4.49
CA ASP A 217 5.90 -12.03 -4.45
C ASP A 217 5.77 -13.21 -5.45
N ASN A 218 5.32 -12.90 -6.68
CA ASN A 218 4.99 -13.85 -7.74
C ASN A 218 3.84 -14.84 -7.43
N HIS A 219 3.06 -14.59 -6.38
CA HIS A 219 1.89 -15.40 -6.06
C HIS A 219 0.61 -14.60 -6.31
N PRO A 220 -0.39 -15.20 -6.98
CA PRO A 220 -1.70 -14.58 -7.10
C PRO A 220 -2.33 -14.36 -5.72
N TRP A 221 -2.90 -13.17 -5.54
CA TRP A 221 -3.67 -12.87 -4.35
C TRP A 221 -5.13 -13.31 -4.55
N GLU A 222 -5.52 -14.31 -3.78
CA GLU A 222 -6.78 -15.04 -4.02
C GLU A 222 -7.91 -14.69 -3.04
N ARG A 223 -7.73 -13.67 -2.18
CA ARG A 223 -8.81 -13.22 -1.32
C ARG A 223 -10.00 -12.75 -2.14
N SER A 224 -11.19 -13.20 -1.76
CA SER A 224 -12.45 -12.89 -2.45
C SER A 224 -13.58 -12.78 -1.43
N TRP A 225 -14.75 -12.37 -1.86
CA TRP A 225 -15.93 -12.30 -1.00
C TRP A 225 -16.24 -13.64 -0.33
N VAL A 226 -16.06 -14.74 -1.06
CA VAL A 226 -16.40 -16.09 -0.59
C VAL A 226 -15.49 -16.55 0.55
N ASN A 227 -14.18 -16.27 0.43
CA ASN A 227 -13.18 -16.73 1.41
C ASN A 227 -12.69 -15.63 2.35
N ARG A 228 -13.33 -14.45 2.37
CA ARG A 228 -12.85 -13.27 3.11
C ARG A 228 -12.58 -13.48 4.61
N ASN A 229 -13.25 -14.44 5.20
CA ASN A 229 -13.09 -14.77 6.63
C ASN A 229 -12.04 -15.84 6.89
N THR A 230 -11.61 -16.59 5.87
CA THR A 230 -10.69 -17.73 5.99
C THR A 230 -9.40 -17.57 5.21
N TYR A 231 -9.32 -16.53 4.36
CA TYR A 231 -8.13 -16.28 3.55
C TYR A 231 -6.93 -15.94 4.42
N VAL A 232 -5.81 -16.58 4.13
CA VAL A 232 -4.49 -16.29 4.73
C VAL A 232 -3.51 -16.09 3.60
N HIS A 233 -2.64 -15.09 3.70
CA HIS A 233 -1.60 -14.84 2.71
C HIS A 233 -0.62 -16.02 2.61
N PRO A 234 -0.50 -16.70 1.47
CA PRO A 234 0.29 -17.92 1.36
C PRO A 234 1.80 -17.70 1.37
N TYR A 235 2.25 -16.47 1.09
CA TYR A 235 3.67 -16.12 1.01
C TYR A 235 4.23 -15.49 2.29
N VAL A 236 3.40 -15.23 3.29
CA VAL A 236 3.86 -14.76 4.60
C VAL A 236 4.32 -15.95 5.39
N ALA A 237 5.62 -16.07 5.61
CA ALA A 237 6.13 -17.02 6.58
C ALA A 237 5.55 -16.66 7.95
N PRO A 238 4.94 -17.60 8.68
CA PRO A 238 4.46 -17.33 10.02
C PRO A 238 5.63 -16.79 10.85
N TYR A 239 5.41 -15.65 11.50
CA TYR A 239 6.39 -15.08 12.41
C TYR A 239 6.76 -16.13 13.44
N ARG A 240 8.00 -16.60 13.41
CA ARG A 240 8.55 -17.45 14.48
C ARG A 240 9.02 -16.49 15.55
N HIS A 241 8.30 -16.41 16.66
CA HIS A 241 8.82 -15.75 17.84
C HIS A 241 10.24 -16.23 18.09
N PRO A 242 11.23 -15.33 18.28
CA PRO A 242 12.52 -15.75 18.78
C PRO A 242 12.25 -16.56 20.05
N VAL A 243 12.71 -17.81 20.07
CA VAL A 243 12.59 -18.63 21.28
C VAL A 243 13.43 -17.90 22.32
N TYR A 244 12.77 -17.28 23.30
CA TYR A 244 13.45 -16.69 24.44
C TYR A 244 14.17 -17.84 25.15
N HIS A 245 15.47 -17.91 25.01
CA HIS A 245 16.33 -18.80 25.80
C HIS A 245 16.63 -18.06 27.11
N PRO A 246 16.01 -18.39 28.24
CA PRO A 246 16.34 -17.82 29.53
C PRO A 246 17.77 -18.29 29.88
N GLY A 247 18.76 -17.42 29.73
CA GLY A 247 20.16 -17.74 30.08
C GLY A 247 21.22 -17.06 29.22
N VAL A 248 20.90 -16.49 28.06
CA VAL A 248 21.85 -15.68 27.31
C VAL A 248 21.80 -14.26 27.84
N ARG A 249 22.70 -13.92 28.76
CA ARG A 249 22.95 -12.55 29.20
C ARG A 249 23.50 -11.80 27.97
N VAL A 250 22.75 -10.89 27.39
CA VAL A 250 23.26 -9.92 26.43
C VAL A 250 24.20 -9.03 27.22
N GLU A 251 25.51 -9.20 27.05
CA GLU A 251 26.48 -8.21 27.54
C GLU A 251 26.23 -6.92 26.74
N GLU A 252 25.64 -5.93 27.40
CA GLU A 252 25.63 -4.56 26.90
C GLU A 252 27.09 -4.12 26.77
N HIS A 253 27.60 -4.08 25.55
CA HIS A 253 28.85 -3.40 25.26
C HIS A 253 28.67 -1.91 25.52
N HIS A 254 28.93 -1.51 26.76
CA HIS A 254 29.18 -0.11 27.08
C HIS A 254 30.45 0.31 26.32
N ALA A 255 30.27 1.19 25.34
CA ALA A 255 31.40 1.87 24.72
C ALA A 255 32.23 2.55 25.82
N PRO A 256 33.55 2.40 25.85
CA PRO A 256 34.35 3.03 26.88
C PRO A 256 34.24 4.55 26.78
N ALA A 257 33.96 5.18 27.91
CA ALA A 257 33.94 6.62 28.05
C ALA A 257 35.29 7.21 27.58
N ARG A 258 35.19 8.17 26.69
CA ARG A 258 36.31 8.93 26.15
C ARG A 258 36.90 9.74 27.32
N GLU A 259 38.06 9.34 27.83
CA GLU A 259 38.84 10.13 28.80
C GLU A 259 39.23 11.45 28.11
N GLU A 260 38.69 12.55 28.59
CA GLU A 260 39.19 13.88 28.29
C GLU A 260 40.53 14.08 28.96
N HIS A 261 41.58 14.02 28.16
CA HIS A 261 42.92 14.35 28.60
C HIS A 261 43.06 15.87 28.74
N ASN A 262 42.89 16.35 29.97
CA ASN A 262 43.08 17.73 30.37
C ASN A 262 44.58 18.04 30.35
N ARG A 263 45.09 18.56 29.25
CA ARG A 263 46.50 19.01 29.15
C ARG A 263 46.60 20.42 29.74
N ARG A 264 47.06 20.50 30.96
CA ARG A 264 47.52 21.76 31.59
C ARG A 264 48.72 22.26 30.81
N GLU A 265 48.64 23.43 30.24
CA GLU A 265 49.75 24.21 29.74
C GLU A 265 50.47 24.81 30.96
N GLU A 266 51.70 24.40 31.21
CA GLU A 266 52.65 25.08 32.12
C GLU A 266 53.28 26.23 31.35
N HIS A 267 53.05 27.43 31.89
CA HIS A 267 53.79 28.66 31.55
C HIS A 267 55.26 28.49 32.01
N HIS A 268 56.18 28.52 31.09
CA HIS A 268 57.56 28.84 31.34
C HIS A 268 57.86 30.26 30.83
N GLU A 269 58.00 31.14 31.79
CA GLU A 269 58.57 32.43 31.67
C GLU A 269 60.11 32.30 31.50
N TYR A 270 60.72 32.90 30.44
CA TYR A 270 62.14 33.20 30.40
C TYR A 270 62.37 34.60 29.91
N HIS A 271 62.95 35.41 30.88
CA HIS A 271 63.58 36.67 30.63
C HIS A 271 64.78 36.58 29.69
N ARG A 272 64.86 37.43 28.68
CA ARG A 272 65.94 38.39 28.41
C ARG A 272 65.66 39.18 27.13
#